data_20c546fca2e05f9417aa68f68c9e5ebc
#
_entry.id   20c546fca2e05f9417aa68f68c9e5ebc
#
_cell.length_a   1.000
_cell.length_b   1.000
_cell.length_c   1.000
_cell.angle_alpha   90.00
_cell.angle_beta   90.00
_cell.angle_gamma   90.00
#
_symmetry.space_group_name_H-M   'P 1'
#
loop_
_entity.id
_entity.type
_entity.pdbx_description
1 polymer ?
#
loop_
_entity_poly.entity_id
_entity_poly.type
_entity_poly.pdbx_seq_one_letter_code
_entity_poly.pdbx_strand_id
1 'polypeptide(L)'
;MSQLADRHIELNAVLRGNTVGALTRIWRALPDHRDASLETWLQSVPALISAARRQQITITSTYLSRALDRPVDGADADAIMAGYRNGTPLETVYKRPFEVVWRSVGAGTPYPAAAEQGLARATQTAAADVQMAMRDTLTSVGQAEDSIWGYQRVADGGACEFCLLLDGAQFKTDDPMPIHNFCGCGVEPVVYTRGWANRNNLAKFNSSLQKTPKGVDVNTHGELGPVIGNPD
;
A
#
# COMPACT_ATOMS: atom_id res chain seq x y z
N MET A 1 -9.20 1.81 -19.22
CA MET A 1 -7.91 1.49 -18.54
C MET A 1 -6.79 1.59 -19.55
N SER A 2 -5.67 2.24 -19.23
CA SER A 2 -4.52 2.27 -20.12
C SER A 2 -3.69 0.99 -19.92
N GLN A 3 -3.04 0.50 -21.00
CA GLN A 3 -2.12 -0.65 -20.91
C GLN A 3 -0.99 -0.41 -19.90
N LEU A 4 -0.62 0.86 -19.66
CA LEU A 4 0.38 1.22 -18.66
C LEU A 4 -0.13 0.99 -17.23
N ALA A 5 -1.38 1.34 -16.94
CA ALA A 5 -1.99 1.10 -15.63
C ALA A 5 -2.15 -0.40 -15.37
N ASP A 6 -2.60 -1.16 -16.35
CA ASP A 6 -2.70 -2.62 -16.24
C ASP A 6 -1.34 -3.25 -15.91
N ARG A 7 -0.29 -2.82 -16.64
CA ARG A 7 1.08 -3.30 -16.38
C ARG A 7 1.61 -2.90 -15.01
N HIS A 8 1.29 -1.70 -14.54
CA HIS A 8 1.64 -1.25 -13.20
C HIS A 8 0.96 -2.11 -12.13
N ILE A 9 -0.34 -2.40 -12.29
CA ILE A 9 -1.11 -3.30 -11.39
C ILE A 9 -0.48 -4.69 -11.36
N GLU A 10 -0.15 -5.27 -12.51
CA GLU A 10 0.51 -6.58 -12.59
C GLU A 10 1.84 -6.61 -11.83
N LEU A 11 2.70 -5.60 -12.05
CA LEU A 11 4.01 -5.52 -11.37
C LEU A 11 3.85 -5.38 -9.85
N ASN A 12 2.87 -4.60 -9.39
CA ASN A 12 2.54 -4.46 -7.98
C ASN A 12 2.05 -5.79 -7.38
N ALA A 13 1.20 -6.52 -8.11
CA ALA A 13 0.70 -7.83 -7.68
C ALA A 13 1.84 -8.86 -7.56
N VAL A 14 2.76 -8.88 -8.54
CA VAL A 14 3.93 -9.77 -8.52
C VAL A 14 4.85 -9.43 -7.35
N LEU A 15 5.18 -8.16 -7.14
CA LEU A 15 6.04 -7.74 -6.03
C LEU A 15 5.41 -8.10 -4.68
N ARG A 16 4.13 -7.79 -4.50
CA ARG A 16 3.38 -8.13 -3.28
C ARG A 16 3.37 -9.63 -3.04
N GLY A 17 3.05 -10.44 -4.07
CA GLY A 17 3.04 -11.89 -3.98
C GLY A 17 4.42 -12.48 -3.62
N ASN A 18 5.48 -11.98 -4.22
CA ASN A 18 6.85 -12.38 -3.91
C ASN A 18 7.25 -12.04 -2.48
N THR A 19 6.89 -10.85 -2.01
CA THR A 19 7.17 -10.37 -0.64
C THR A 19 6.45 -11.24 0.40
N VAL A 20 5.14 -11.46 0.20
CA VAL A 20 4.33 -12.32 1.07
C VAL A 20 4.84 -13.76 1.06
N GLY A 21 5.19 -14.29 -0.11
CA GLY A 21 5.75 -15.64 -0.24
C GLY A 21 7.11 -15.80 0.44
N ALA A 22 8.00 -14.81 0.33
CA ALA A 22 9.28 -14.81 1.02
C ALA A 22 9.09 -14.77 2.55
N LEU A 23 8.25 -13.86 3.02
CA LEU A 23 7.92 -13.74 4.44
C LEU A 23 7.30 -15.03 5.00
N THR A 24 6.38 -15.65 4.25
CA THR A 24 5.77 -16.93 4.64
C THR A 24 6.83 -18.04 4.79
N ARG A 25 7.81 -18.11 3.89
CA ARG A 25 8.89 -19.08 3.98
C ARG A 25 9.76 -18.85 5.23
N ILE A 26 10.09 -17.59 5.53
CA ILE A 26 10.84 -17.26 6.76
C ILE A 26 10.04 -17.68 8.00
N TRP A 27 8.75 -17.34 8.07
CA TRP A 27 7.87 -17.70 9.18
C TRP A 27 7.83 -19.21 9.43
N ARG A 28 7.61 -19.99 8.36
CA ARG A 28 7.49 -21.45 8.42
C ARG A 28 8.81 -22.16 8.69
N ALA A 29 9.94 -21.49 8.47
CA ALA A 29 11.27 -22.02 8.80
C ALA A 29 11.66 -21.81 10.27
N LEU A 30 10.92 -21.01 11.03
CA LEU A 30 11.15 -20.82 12.45
C LEU A 30 10.81 -22.11 13.22
N PRO A 31 11.65 -22.54 14.17
CA PRO A 31 11.41 -23.76 14.97
C PRO A 31 10.19 -23.59 15.91
N ASP A 32 9.96 -22.39 16.34
CA ASP A 32 8.86 -21.98 17.21
C ASP A 32 8.58 -20.46 17.05
N HIS A 33 7.80 -19.87 17.96
CA HIS A 33 7.51 -18.42 17.96
C HIS A 33 7.82 -17.82 19.35
N ARG A 34 9.00 -18.17 19.90
CA ARG A 34 9.55 -17.63 21.16
C ARG A 34 10.56 -16.51 20.87
N ASP A 35 11.17 -15.97 21.91
CA ASP A 35 12.07 -14.83 21.84
C ASP A 35 13.26 -15.03 20.87
N ALA A 36 13.90 -16.20 20.88
CA ALA A 36 15.02 -16.50 19.97
C ALA A 36 14.59 -16.51 18.48
N SER A 37 13.40 -17.03 18.22
CA SER A 37 12.82 -17.02 16.87
C SER A 37 12.38 -15.60 16.47
N LEU A 38 11.91 -14.78 17.41
CA LEU A 38 11.63 -13.37 17.19
C LEU A 38 12.90 -12.61 16.79
N GLU A 39 14.03 -12.83 17.48
CA GLU A 39 15.31 -12.20 17.11
C GLU A 39 15.71 -12.56 15.68
N THR A 40 15.66 -13.84 15.30
CA THR A 40 15.95 -14.30 13.94
C THR A 40 15.03 -13.66 12.90
N TRP A 41 13.75 -13.56 13.21
CA TRP A 41 12.75 -12.91 12.38
C TRP A 41 13.05 -11.41 12.18
N LEU A 42 13.34 -10.68 13.25
CA LEU A 42 13.63 -9.25 13.22
C LEU A 42 14.98 -8.93 12.56
N GLN A 43 15.92 -9.87 12.48
CA GLN A 43 17.15 -9.71 11.70
C GLN A 43 16.90 -9.76 10.19
N SER A 44 15.89 -10.50 9.73
CA SER A 44 15.68 -10.79 8.31
C SER A 44 14.54 -9.99 7.68
N VAL A 45 13.42 -9.88 8.37
CA VAL A 45 12.17 -9.35 7.78
C VAL A 45 12.20 -7.85 7.55
N PRO A 46 12.72 -6.99 8.43
CA PRO A 46 12.83 -5.56 8.14
C PRO A 46 13.61 -5.24 6.87
N ALA A 47 14.69 -5.98 6.61
CA ALA A 47 15.46 -5.81 5.37
C ALA A 47 14.67 -6.23 4.12
N LEU A 48 13.95 -7.37 4.19
CA LEU A 48 13.05 -7.83 3.13
C LEU A 48 11.98 -6.76 2.80
N ILE A 49 11.32 -6.23 3.82
CA ILE A 49 10.25 -5.24 3.64
C ILE A 49 10.80 -3.93 3.12
N SER A 50 11.93 -3.46 3.64
CA SER A 50 12.61 -2.26 3.13
C SER A 50 12.96 -2.39 1.65
N ALA A 51 13.50 -3.54 1.23
CA ALA A 51 13.80 -3.80 -0.17
C ALA A 51 12.53 -3.81 -1.05
N ALA A 52 11.46 -4.46 -0.59
CA ALA A 52 10.18 -4.50 -1.30
C ALA A 52 9.57 -3.10 -1.46
N ARG A 53 9.59 -2.29 -0.40
CA ARG A 53 9.11 -0.90 -0.44
C ARG A 53 9.92 -0.04 -1.42
N ARG A 54 11.25 -0.11 -1.40
CA ARG A 54 12.10 0.60 -2.37
C ARG A 54 11.83 0.16 -3.80
N GLN A 55 11.63 -1.14 -4.03
CA GLN A 55 11.25 -1.65 -5.36
C GLN A 55 9.88 -1.12 -5.78
N GLN A 56 8.92 -1.04 -4.88
CA GLN A 56 7.59 -0.47 -5.15
C GLN A 56 7.68 1.01 -5.53
N ILE A 57 8.50 1.81 -4.83
CA ILE A 57 8.76 3.20 -5.18
C ILE A 57 9.30 3.31 -6.60
N THR A 58 10.28 2.46 -6.96
CA THR A 58 10.86 2.42 -8.32
C THR A 58 9.82 2.04 -9.38
N ILE A 59 8.99 1.04 -9.13
CA ILE A 59 7.92 0.61 -10.04
C ILE A 59 6.94 1.77 -10.28
N THR A 60 6.51 2.43 -9.21
CA THR A 60 5.51 3.52 -9.29
C THR A 60 6.09 4.77 -9.95
N SER A 61 7.30 5.19 -9.61
CA SER A 61 7.95 6.35 -10.25
C SER A 61 8.23 6.11 -11.73
N THR A 62 8.64 4.90 -12.10
CA THR A 62 8.82 4.50 -13.51
C THR A 62 7.50 4.52 -14.28
N TYR A 63 6.43 4.03 -13.67
CA TYR A 63 5.09 4.10 -14.23
C TYR A 63 4.67 5.55 -14.50
N LEU A 64 4.79 6.43 -13.51
CA LEU A 64 4.43 7.84 -13.63
C LEU A 64 5.29 8.56 -14.68
N SER A 65 6.60 8.27 -14.73
CA SER A 65 7.50 8.82 -15.74
C SER A 65 7.07 8.44 -17.17
N ARG A 66 6.61 7.19 -17.36
CA ARG A 66 6.07 6.75 -18.66
C ARG A 66 4.71 7.38 -18.97
N ALA A 67 3.86 7.54 -17.97
CA ALA A 67 2.55 8.15 -18.16
C ALA A 67 2.65 9.65 -18.52
N LEU A 68 3.71 10.32 -18.05
CA LEU A 68 3.99 11.74 -18.35
C LEU A 68 4.95 11.95 -19.54
N ASP A 69 5.50 10.87 -20.10
CA ASP A 69 6.54 10.88 -21.15
C ASP A 69 7.78 11.73 -20.77
N ARG A 70 8.14 11.74 -19.48
CA ARG A 70 9.33 12.38 -18.91
C ARG A 70 9.65 11.85 -17.52
N PRO A 71 10.90 12.00 -17.03
CA PRO A 71 11.20 11.75 -15.63
C PRO A 71 10.30 12.56 -14.70
N VAL A 72 9.89 11.96 -13.58
CA VAL A 72 9.10 12.65 -12.54
C VAL A 72 9.98 13.10 -11.39
N ASP A 73 9.64 14.24 -10.80
CA ASP A 73 10.20 14.75 -9.55
C ASP A 73 9.46 14.18 -8.34
N GLY A 74 10.02 14.32 -7.15
CA GLY A 74 9.37 13.92 -5.89
C GLY A 74 9.42 12.44 -5.54
N ALA A 75 10.06 11.58 -6.36
CA ALA A 75 10.23 10.16 -6.07
C ALA A 75 11.48 9.87 -5.20
N ASP A 76 11.74 10.71 -4.20
CA ASP A 76 12.83 10.49 -3.24
C ASP A 76 12.52 9.29 -2.34
N ALA A 77 13.19 8.18 -2.62
CA ALA A 77 12.95 6.92 -1.91
C ALA A 77 13.34 7.01 -0.42
N ASP A 78 14.34 7.79 -0.05
CA ASP A 78 14.76 7.91 1.35
C ASP A 78 13.75 8.74 2.16
N ALA A 79 13.24 9.82 1.59
CA ALA A 79 12.19 10.62 2.22
C ALA A 79 10.88 9.80 2.38
N ILE A 80 10.47 9.06 1.33
CA ILE A 80 9.29 8.19 1.39
C ILE A 80 9.48 7.07 2.43
N MET A 81 10.67 6.49 2.50
CA MET A 81 10.98 5.45 3.49
C MET A 81 10.99 6.00 4.92
N ALA A 82 11.47 7.22 5.14
CA ALA A 82 11.47 7.87 6.45
C ALA A 82 10.05 8.15 6.97
N GLY A 83 9.07 8.39 6.09
CA GLY A 83 7.67 8.58 6.44
C GLY A 83 6.89 7.30 6.77
N TYR A 84 7.54 6.14 6.74
CA TYR A 84 6.89 4.85 7.00
C TYR A 84 6.08 4.86 8.29
N ARG A 85 4.78 4.53 8.17
CA ARG A 85 3.83 4.40 9.28
C ARG A 85 3.99 5.50 10.34
N ASN A 86 4.10 6.75 9.89
CA ASN A 86 4.31 7.92 10.76
C ASN A 86 5.50 7.76 11.73
N GLY A 87 6.60 7.15 11.26
CA GLY A 87 7.82 6.96 12.04
C GLY A 87 7.82 5.73 12.94
N THR A 88 6.82 4.85 12.87
CA THR A 88 6.84 3.59 13.62
C THR A 88 7.95 2.66 13.09
N PRO A 89 8.91 2.21 13.93
CA PRO A 89 9.98 1.33 13.48
C PRO A 89 9.45 -0.01 12.92
N LEU A 90 10.09 -0.49 11.84
CA LEU A 90 9.75 -1.78 11.22
C LEU A 90 9.77 -2.94 12.23
N GLU A 91 10.76 -2.95 13.11
CA GLU A 91 10.90 -3.97 14.16
C GLU A 91 9.67 -4.01 15.08
N THR A 92 9.14 -2.83 15.44
CA THR A 92 7.91 -2.73 16.24
C THR A 92 6.72 -3.30 15.49
N VAL A 93 6.59 -2.99 14.22
CA VAL A 93 5.47 -3.48 13.38
C VAL A 93 5.56 -4.99 13.19
N TYR A 94 6.76 -5.50 12.89
CA TYR A 94 6.96 -6.93 12.61
C TYR A 94 7.17 -7.81 13.87
N LYS A 95 7.16 -7.23 15.06
CA LYS A 95 6.98 -7.95 16.33
C LYS A 95 5.51 -8.35 16.55
N ARG A 96 4.54 -7.57 16.07
CA ARG A 96 3.10 -7.80 16.30
C ARG A 96 2.59 -9.19 15.91
N PRO A 97 3.04 -9.84 14.81
CA PRO A 97 2.67 -11.23 14.51
C PRO A 97 2.98 -12.21 15.65
N PHE A 98 4.13 -12.06 16.31
CA PHE A 98 4.49 -12.87 17.47
C PHE A 98 3.59 -12.57 18.69
N GLU A 99 3.26 -11.29 18.90
CA GLU A 99 2.33 -10.89 19.96
C GLU A 99 0.92 -11.48 19.74
N VAL A 100 0.50 -11.66 18.46
CA VAL A 100 -0.74 -12.40 18.14
C VAL A 100 -0.61 -13.85 18.57
N VAL A 101 0.48 -14.54 18.24
CA VAL A 101 0.71 -15.94 18.66
C VAL A 101 0.67 -16.04 20.18
N TRP A 102 1.43 -15.21 20.89
CA TRP A 102 1.52 -15.27 22.36
C TRP A 102 0.17 -15.02 23.04
N ARG A 103 -0.58 -14.01 22.56
CA ARG A 103 -1.91 -13.68 23.07
C ARG A 103 -2.88 -14.83 22.83
N SER A 104 -2.88 -15.41 21.63
CA SER A 104 -3.78 -16.51 21.26
C SER A 104 -3.50 -17.76 22.08
N VAL A 105 -2.23 -18.13 22.26
CA VAL A 105 -1.83 -19.25 23.11
C VAL A 105 -2.21 -18.99 24.58
N GLY A 106 -1.98 -17.77 25.08
CA GLY A 106 -2.38 -17.37 26.43
C GLY A 106 -3.90 -17.41 26.65
N ALA A 107 -4.69 -17.24 25.58
CA ALA A 107 -6.16 -17.38 25.59
C ALA A 107 -6.63 -18.83 25.38
N GLY A 108 -5.72 -19.82 25.32
CA GLY A 108 -6.04 -21.24 25.16
C GLY A 108 -6.15 -21.75 23.73
N THR A 109 -5.81 -20.92 22.72
CA THR A 109 -5.75 -21.40 21.33
C THR A 109 -4.60 -22.39 21.16
N PRO A 110 -4.81 -23.57 20.53
CA PRO A 110 -3.71 -24.51 20.24
C PRO A 110 -2.61 -23.83 19.41
N TYR A 111 -1.35 -24.10 19.77
CA TYR A 111 -0.18 -23.45 19.17
C TYR A 111 -0.18 -23.44 17.62
N PRO A 112 -0.49 -24.54 16.90
CA PRO A 112 -0.52 -24.51 15.44
C PRO A 112 -1.51 -23.48 14.88
N ALA A 113 -2.70 -23.38 15.50
CA ALA A 113 -3.71 -22.39 15.08
C ALA A 113 -3.29 -20.96 15.42
N ALA A 114 -2.67 -20.75 16.59
CA ALA A 114 -2.11 -19.44 16.97
C ALA A 114 -0.98 -19.01 16.00
N ALA A 115 -0.12 -19.93 15.57
CA ALA A 115 0.95 -19.67 14.62
C ALA A 115 0.39 -19.26 13.24
N GLU A 116 -0.70 -19.88 12.76
CA GLU A 116 -1.38 -19.45 11.52
C GLU A 116 -2.03 -18.08 11.66
N GLN A 117 -2.57 -17.70 12.82
CA GLN A 117 -3.06 -16.33 13.06
C GLN A 117 -1.93 -15.31 13.02
N GLY A 118 -0.77 -15.62 13.61
CA GLY A 118 0.43 -14.79 13.50
C GLY A 118 0.90 -14.63 12.06
N LEU A 119 0.94 -15.73 11.29
CA LEU A 119 1.27 -15.69 9.86
C LEU A 119 0.28 -14.83 9.07
N ALA A 120 -1.01 -14.98 9.32
CA ALA A 120 -2.03 -14.14 8.68
C ALA A 120 -1.78 -12.66 8.96
N ARG A 121 -1.49 -12.28 10.22
CA ARG A 121 -1.13 -10.90 10.57
C ARG A 121 0.13 -10.42 9.84
N ALA A 122 1.17 -11.24 9.77
CA ALA A 122 2.43 -10.91 9.11
C ALA A 122 2.24 -10.65 7.62
N THR A 123 1.49 -11.52 6.93
CA THR A 123 1.24 -11.42 5.48
C THR A 123 0.35 -10.24 5.13
N GLN A 124 -0.69 -9.95 5.93
CA GLN A 124 -1.53 -8.75 5.79
C GLN A 124 -0.70 -7.48 5.93
N THR A 125 0.17 -7.43 6.96
CA THR A 125 1.04 -6.28 7.20
C THR A 125 2.00 -6.06 6.03
N ALA A 126 2.65 -7.11 5.52
CA ALA A 126 3.57 -7.01 4.39
C ALA A 126 2.88 -6.57 3.09
N ALA A 127 1.69 -7.09 2.83
CA ALA A 127 0.89 -6.67 1.67
C ALA A 127 0.50 -5.19 1.75
N ALA A 128 0.06 -4.73 2.93
CA ALA A 128 -0.26 -3.32 3.18
C ALA A 128 0.96 -2.42 3.02
N ASP A 129 2.14 -2.84 3.47
CA ASP A 129 3.37 -2.04 3.38
C ASP A 129 3.83 -1.82 1.93
N VAL A 130 3.68 -2.81 1.06
CA VAL A 130 3.92 -2.65 -0.38
C VAL A 130 2.91 -1.65 -0.98
N GLN A 131 1.63 -1.78 -0.64
CA GLN A 131 0.58 -0.88 -1.12
C GLN A 131 0.77 0.56 -0.60
N MET A 132 1.17 0.73 0.65
CA MET A 132 1.51 2.02 1.22
C MET A 132 2.67 2.69 0.47
N ALA A 133 3.72 1.94 0.14
CA ALA A 133 4.84 2.50 -0.61
C ALA A 133 4.42 3.03 -1.98
N MET A 134 3.49 2.36 -2.67
CA MET A 134 2.86 2.88 -3.89
C MET A 134 2.14 4.20 -3.60
N ARG A 135 1.24 4.23 -2.63
CA ARG A 135 0.44 5.40 -2.28
C ARG A 135 1.31 6.59 -1.85
N ASP A 136 2.32 6.34 -1.01
CA ASP A 136 3.24 7.37 -0.53
C ASP A 136 4.04 7.98 -1.70
N THR A 137 4.44 7.13 -2.68
CA THR A 137 5.09 7.60 -3.93
C THR A 137 4.15 8.46 -4.77
N LEU A 138 2.90 8.04 -4.94
CA LEU A 138 1.89 8.82 -5.66
C LEU A 138 1.69 10.20 -5.02
N THR A 139 1.58 10.25 -3.69
CA THR A 139 1.44 11.51 -2.94
C THR A 139 2.67 12.39 -3.13
N SER A 140 3.88 11.83 -2.94
CA SER A 140 5.13 12.59 -3.04
C SER A 140 5.35 13.15 -4.45
N VAL A 141 5.19 12.32 -5.48
CA VAL A 141 5.32 12.76 -6.89
C VAL A 141 4.20 13.74 -7.24
N GLY A 142 2.97 13.47 -6.85
CA GLY A 142 1.85 14.36 -7.15
C GLY A 142 1.96 15.75 -6.51
N GLN A 143 2.65 15.87 -5.37
CA GLN A 143 2.93 17.16 -4.74
C GLN A 143 4.08 17.91 -5.41
N ALA A 144 5.03 17.20 -6.03
CA ALA A 144 6.16 17.78 -6.73
C ALA A 144 5.85 18.13 -8.20
N GLU A 145 4.85 17.50 -8.79
CA GLU A 145 4.50 17.59 -10.21
C GLU A 145 3.24 18.42 -10.45
N ASP A 146 3.39 19.69 -10.77
CA ASP A 146 2.27 20.61 -11.06
C ASP A 146 1.33 20.13 -12.18
N SER A 147 1.81 19.22 -13.03
CA SER A 147 1.01 18.63 -14.11
C SER A 147 0.06 17.52 -13.64
N ILE A 148 0.21 17.01 -12.43
CA ILE A 148 -0.67 16.01 -11.85
C ILE A 148 -1.68 16.69 -10.93
N TRP A 149 -2.96 16.61 -11.26
CA TRP A 149 -4.04 17.15 -10.40
C TRP A 149 -4.50 16.17 -9.35
N GLY A 150 -4.31 14.89 -9.62
CA GLY A 150 -4.72 13.80 -8.75
C GLY A 150 -4.59 12.46 -9.43
N TYR A 151 -5.24 11.47 -8.85
CA TYR A 151 -5.21 10.09 -9.31
C TYR A 151 -6.61 9.51 -9.39
N GLN A 152 -6.87 8.74 -10.42
CA GLN A 152 -8.08 7.94 -10.56
C GLN A 152 -7.76 6.51 -10.14
N ARG A 153 -8.55 5.95 -9.21
CA ARG A 153 -8.42 4.55 -8.80
C ARG A 153 -8.77 3.62 -9.94
N VAL A 154 -8.02 2.55 -10.05
CA VAL A 154 -8.25 1.45 -11.00
C VAL A 154 -8.32 0.15 -10.20
N ALA A 155 -9.50 -0.47 -10.19
CA ALA A 155 -9.68 -1.76 -9.54
C ALA A 155 -8.94 -2.86 -10.33
N ASP A 156 -8.28 -3.78 -9.63
CA ASP A 156 -7.68 -4.96 -10.25
C ASP A 156 -8.73 -6.04 -10.54
N GLY A 157 -8.36 -7.07 -11.30
CA GLY A 157 -9.26 -8.16 -11.66
C GLY A 157 -9.71 -9.05 -10.49
N GLY A 158 -9.10 -8.89 -9.31
CA GLY A 158 -9.45 -9.57 -8.05
C GLY A 158 -10.01 -8.62 -6.99
N ALA A 159 -10.43 -7.42 -7.41
CA ALA A 159 -10.92 -6.38 -6.51
C ALA A 159 -12.13 -6.86 -5.68
N CYS A 160 -12.10 -6.55 -4.38
CA CYS A 160 -13.24 -6.80 -3.51
C CYS A 160 -14.39 -5.82 -3.80
N GLU A 161 -15.56 -6.09 -3.24
CA GLU A 161 -16.75 -5.25 -3.42
C GLU A 161 -16.49 -3.77 -3.14
N PHE A 162 -15.78 -3.44 -2.06
CA PHE A 162 -15.44 -2.06 -1.72
C PHE A 162 -14.53 -1.40 -2.77
N CYS A 163 -13.56 -2.16 -3.30
CA CYS A 163 -12.68 -1.66 -4.36
C CYS A 163 -13.44 -1.41 -5.67
N LEU A 164 -14.40 -2.27 -6.01
CA LEU A 164 -15.26 -2.09 -7.18
C LEU A 164 -16.16 -0.86 -7.05
N LEU A 165 -16.67 -0.56 -5.85
CA LEU A 165 -17.44 0.65 -5.58
C LEU A 165 -16.60 1.94 -5.72
N LEU A 166 -15.30 1.85 -5.53
CA LEU A 166 -14.34 2.95 -5.65
C LEU A 166 -13.61 2.98 -7.01
N ASP A 167 -13.93 2.05 -7.91
CA ASP A 167 -13.33 2.05 -9.26
C ASP A 167 -13.70 3.34 -10.01
N GLY A 168 -12.71 3.98 -10.62
CA GLY A 168 -12.88 5.29 -11.26
C GLY A 168 -12.94 6.47 -10.30
N ALA A 169 -12.93 6.27 -8.97
CA ALA A 169 -12.89 7.34 -7.99
C ALA A 169 -11.60 8.16 -8.13
N GLN A 170 -11.74 9.49 -8.06
CA GLN A 170 -10.62 10.42 -8.18
C GLN A 170 -10.23 10.98 -6.81
N PHE A 171 -8.93 11.05 -6.58
CA PHE A 171 -8.31 11.54 -5.34
C PHE A 171 -7.32 12.65 -5.69
N LYS A 172 -7.24 13.69 -4.85
CA LYS A 172 -6.22 14.72 -4.98
C LYS A 172 -4.84 14.18 -4.61
N THR A 173 -3.80 14.89 -5.03
CA THR A 173 -2.42 14.54 -4.69
C THR A 173 -2.12 14.62 -3.18
N ASP A 174 -2.84 15.46 -2.43
CA ASP A 174 -2.75 15.63 -0.98
C ASP A 174 -3.79 14.80 -0.19
N ASP A 175 -4.67 14.08 -0.88
CA ASP A 175 -5.69 13.21 -0.29
C ASP A 175 -5.38 11.74 -0.65
N PRO A 176 -4.61 11.04 0.18
CA PRO A 176 -4.13 9.71 -0.17
C PRO A 176 -5.28 8.70 -0.31
N MET A 177 -5.23 7.94 -1.40
CA MET A 177 -6.20 6.90 -1.71
C MET A 177 -6.36 5.91 -0.55
N PRO A 178 -7.59 5.64 -0.06
CA PRO A 178 -7.80 4.65 0.99
C PRO A 178 -7.46 3.24 0.50
N ILE A 179 -6.82 2.46 1.37
CA ILE A 179 -6.42 1.07 1.11
C ILE A 179 -7.09 0.13 2.12
N HIS A 180 -7.09 -1.16 1.83
CA HIS A 180 -7.45 -2.23 2.78
C HIS A 180 -6.44 -3.37 2.68
N ASN A 181 -6.56 -4.34 3.58
CA ASN A 181 -5.70 -5.52 3.57
C ASN A 181 -5.79 -6.24 2.22
N PHE A 182 -4.63 -6.60 1.65
CA PHE A 182 -4.49 -7.23 0.33
C PHE A 182 -5.08 -6.43 -0.85
N CYS A 183 -5.24 -5.11 -0.72
CA CYS A 183 -5.66 -4.26 -1.83
C CYS A 183 -4.72 -4.42 -3.03
N GLY A 184 -5.28 -4.72 -4.21
CA GLY A 184 -4.56 -4.88 -5.46
C GLY A 184 -4.71 -3.70 -6.42
N CYS A 185 -5.59 -2.75 -6.08
CA CYS A 185 -5.91 -1.62 -6.95
C CYS A 185 -4.69 -0.78 -7.27
N GLY A 186 -4.65 -0.30 -8.51
CA GLY A 186 -3.72 0.72 -8.97
C GLY A 186 -4.38 2.07 -9.16
N VAL A 187 -3.71 2.92 -9.92
CA VAL A 187 -4.19 4.26 -10.24
C VAL A 187 -3.81 4.65 -11.67
N GLU A 188 -4.56 5.61 -12.24
CA GLU A 188 -4.15 6.41 -13.40
C GLU A 188 -3.94 7.86 -12.95
N PRO A 189 -2.84 8.55 -13.34
CA PRO A 189 -2.67 9.95 -13.04
C PRO A 189 -3.66 10.79 -13.83
N VAL A 190 -4.30 11.74 -13.18
CA VAL A 190 -5.13 12.76 -13.82
C VAL A 190 -4.24 13.95 -14.14
N VAL A 191 -3.79 14.01 -15.40
CA VAL A 191 -2.79 14.99 -15.83
C VAL A 191 -3.42 16.21 -16.49
N TYR A 192 -2.74 17.34 -16.27
CA TYR A 192 -2.97 18.59 -16.93
C TYR A 192 -2.24 18.64 -18.27
N THR A 193 -2.95 18.83 -19.37
CA THR A 193 -2.35 19.16 -20.66
C THR A 193 -2.52 20.65 -20.98
N ARG A 194 -1.43 21.34 -21.34
CA ARG A 194 -1.48 22.74 -21.79
C ARG A 194 -2.51 22.89 -22.93
N GLY A 195 -3.54 23.66 -22.71
CA GLY A 195 -4.68 23.82 -23.65
C GLY A 195 -6.00 23.30 -23.07
N TRP A 196 -5.96 22.44 -22.08
CA TRP A 196 -7.12 21.93 -21.36
C TRP A 196 -7.37 22.65 -20.03
N ALA A 197 -6.42 23.46 -19.60
CA ALA A 197 -6.48 24.21 -18.36
C ALA A 197 -7.32 25.45 -18.49
N ASN A 198 -8.58 25.29 -18.33
CA ASN A 198 -9.41 26.40 -17.91
C ASN A 198 -10.03 26.10 -16.54
N ARG A 199 -10.52 27.15 -15.88
CA ARG A 199 -11.20 27.03 -14.57
C ARG A 199 -12.33 26.00 -14.59
N ASN A 200 -12.92 25.73 -15.75
CA ASN A 200 -14.01 24.77 -15.93
C ASN A 200 -13.53 23.31 -15.78
N ASN A 201 -12.29 22.99 -16.20
CA ASN A 201 -11.77 21.64 -16.11
C ASN A 201 -11.30 21.31 -14.70
N LEU A 202 -10.68 22.28 -14.00
CA LEU A 202 -10.38 22.15 -12.58
C LEU A 202 -11.67 22.04 -11.74
N ALA A 203 -12.71 22.83 -12.09
CA ALA A 203 -14.01 22.72 -11.44
C ALA A 203 -14.67 21.36 -11.70
N LYS A 204 -14.56 20.82 -12.93
CA LYS A 204 -15.03 19.46 -13.25
C LYS A 204 -14.26 18.39 -12.47
N PHE A 205 -12.92 18.49 -12.42
CA PHE A 205 -12.10 17.59 -11.61
C PHE A 205 -12.53 17.67 -10.14
N ASN A 206 -12.60 18.88 -9.56
CA ASN A 206 -13.05 19.06 -8.17
C ASN A 206 -14.48 18.56 -7.91
N SER A 207 -15.36 18.63 -8.91
CA SER A 207 -16.73 18.09 -8.80
C SER A 207 -16.81 16.58 -8.99
N SER A 208 -15.83 15.97 -9.67
CA SER A 208 -15.70 14.53 -9.85
C SER A 208 -14.97 13.84 -8.70
N LEU A 209 -14.34 14.63 -7.81
CA LEU A 209 -13.76 14.11 -6.57
C LEU A 209 -14.86 13.40 -5.78
N GLN A 210 -14.71 12.12 -5.64
CA GLN A 210 -15.79 11.29 -5.11
C GLN A 210 -15.93 11.49 -3.62
N LYS A 211 -17.14 11.83 -3.19
CA LYS A 211 -17.56 11.58 -1.82
C LYS A 211 -17.59 10.08 -1.62
N THR A 212 -17.05 9.59 -0.50
CA THR A 212 -17.10 8.18 -0.14
C THR A 212 -18.48 7.59 -0.47
N PRO A 213 -18.58 6.53 -1.29
CA PRO A 213 -19.87 5.94 -1.63
C PRO A 213 -20.62 5.50 -0.36
N LYS A 214 -21.96 5.54 -0.41
CA LYS A 214 -22.77 4.98 0.69
C LYS A 214 -22.42 3.51 0.90
N GLY A 215 -22.12 3.13 2.14
CA GLY A 215 -21.77 1.76 2.52
C GLY A 215 -20.27 1.46 2.49
N VAL A 216 -19.42 2.44 2.18
CA VAL A 216 -17.97 2.33 2.34
C VAL A 216 -17.55 3.21 3.51
N ASP A 217 -17.11 2.57 4.59
CA ASP A 217 -16.52 3.28 5.74
C ASP A 217 -15.02 3.48 5.47
N VAL A 218 -14.60 4.73 5.41
CA VAL A 218 -13.18 5.11 5.36
C VAL A 218 -12.80 5.66 6.72
N ASN A 219 -11.88 4.97 7.39
CA ASN A 219 -11.37 5.35 8.69
C ASN A 219 -9.93 5.85 8.55
N THR A 220 -9.52 6.81 9.36
CA THR A 220 -8.12 7.24 9.43
C THR A 220 -7.40 6.44 10.50
N HIS A 221 -6.52 5.53 10.09
CA HIS A 221 -5.65 4.79 11.00
C HIS A 221 -4.35 5.55 11.22
N GLY A 222 -3.88 5.65 12.47
CA GLY A 222 -2.70 6.44 12.84
C GLY A 222 -1.42 6.10 12.09
N GLU A 223 -1.21 4.81 11.73
CA GLU A 223 -0.03 4.37 10.99
C GLU A 223 -0.29 4.20 9.49
N LEU A 224 -1.52 3.81 9.09
CA LEU A 224 -1.83 3.47 7.70
C LEU A 224 -2.47 4.63 6.92
N GLY A 225 -2.86 5.71 7.62
CA GLY A 225 -3.65 6.78 7.00
C GLY A 225 -5.07 6.30 6.68
N PRO A 226 -5.69 6.76 5.58
CA PRO A 226 -7.04 6.34 5.21
C PRO A 226 -7.08 4.86 4.81
N VAL A 227 -7.98 4.11 5.44
CA VAL A 227 -8.23 2.68 5.21
C VAL A 227 -9.72 2.41 5.03
N ILE A 228 -10.04 1.40 4.22
CA ILE A 228 -11.41 0.93 4.02
C ILE A 228 -11.69 -0.17 5.04
N GLY A 229 -12.79 -0.03 5.79
CA GLY A 229 -13.18 -0.97 6.84
C GLY A 229 -12.37 -0.82 8.12
N ASN A 230 -12.52 -1.79 9.02
CA ASN A 230 -11.74 -1.83 10.25
C ASN A 230 -10.39 -2.54 9.99
N PRO A 231 -9.24 -1.92 10.24
CA PRO A 231 -7.91 -2.50 9.96
C PRO A 231 -7.44 -3.51 11.02
N ASP A 232 -8.29 -3.94 11.94
CA ASP A 232 -7.99 -4.86 13.05
C ASP A 232 -7.55 -6.27 12.60
#